data_0144b2bf2346f0455f11e3530c0feacf
#
_entry.id   0144b2bf2346f0455f11e3530c0feacf
#
_cell.length_a   1.000
_cell.length_b   1.000
_cell.length_c   1.000
_cell.angle_alpha   90.00
_cell.angle_beta   90.00
_cell.angle_gamma   90.00
#
_symmetry.space_group_name_H-M   'P 1'
#
loop_
_entity.id
_entity.type
_entity.pdbx_description
1 polymer ?
#
loop_
_entity_poly.entity_id
_entity_poly.type
_entity_poly.pdbx_seq_one_letter_code
_entity_poly.pdbx_strand_id
1 'polypeptide(L)'
;MIYRLSDPVTEPVSLAEAKAHLRVDVPDDDALITAIISAARDSAEMYCNRPWAAASFVETFDSLVGTEIQLTATGVTAVSKVEYLDAAGAAQSVTTGITLDALSGLVTLASAVSGTRVKVYYSAGSATVPASIKQALLLKIGDMYENRAAQQWQALYVNQATSSLMYPYRVGLGV
;
A
#
# COMPACT_ATOMS: atom_id res chain seq x y z
N MET A 1 12.00 0.62 7.34
CA MET A 1 11.42 1.64 6.43
C MET A 1 10.86 0.92 5.21
N ILE A 2 9.66 1.28 4.75
CA ILE A 2 8.96 0.62 3.63
C ILE A 2 8.98 1.51 2.41
N TYR A 3 9.28 0.95 1.24
CA TYR A 3 9.22 1.62 -0.05
C TYR A 3 8.38 0.80 -1.02
N ARG A 4 7.52 1.46 -1.80
CA ARG A 4 6.84 0.84 -2.94
C ARG A 4 7.82 0.77 -4.11
N LEU A 5 7.92 -0.39 -4.76
CA LEU A 5 8.83 -0.64 -5.90
C LEU A 5 8.12 -0.49 -7.25
N SER A 6 6.83 -0.75 -7.29
CA SER A 6 6.02 -0.66 -8.51
C SER A 6 4.66 -0.07 -8.20
N ASP A 7 4.09 0.66 -9.15
CA ASP A 7 2.68 1.02 -9.10
C ASP A 7 1.81 -0.23 -9.22
N PRO A 8 0.60 -0.22 -8.66
CA PRO A 8 -0.31 -1.34 -8.79
C PRO A 8 -0.74 -1.53 -10.25
N VAL A 9 -0.85 -2.79 -10.65
CA VAL A 9 -1.32 -3.16 -12.01
C VAL A 9 -2.80 -2.83 -12.19
N THR A 10 -3.57 -2.87 -11.11
CA THR A 10 -5.02 -2.62 -11.13
C THR A 10 -5.40 -1.73 -9.96
N GLU A 11 -6.07 -0.63 -10.27
CA GLU A 11 -6.60 0.28 -9.27
C GLU A 11 -7.89 -0.29 -8.64
N PRO A 12 -8.16 0.01 -7.34
CA PRO A 12 -9.39 -0.41 -6.65
C PRO A 12 -10.68 0.15 -7.26
N VAL A 13 -10.56 1.31 -7.91
CA VAL A 13 -11.64 2.00 -8.64
C VAL A 13 -11.17 2.17 -10.07
N SER A 14 -11.95 1.66 -11.03
CA SER A 14 -11.68 1.84 -12.46
C SER A 14 -12.03 3.25 -12.91
N LEU A 15 -11.43 3.69 -14.03
CA LEU A 15 -11.76 4.97 -14.65
C LEU A 15 -13.27 5.06 -14.97
N ALA A 16 -13.86 3.97 -15.48
CA ALA A 16 -15.29 3.93 -15.81
C ALA A 16 -16.19 4.14 -14.57
N GLU A 17 -15.85 3.53 -13.45
CA GLU A 17 -16.57 3.71 -12.18
C GLU A 17 -16.42 5.12 -11.63
N ALA A 18 -15.21 5.68 -11.69
CA ALA A 18 -14.96 7.06 -11.29
C ALA A 18 -15.75 8.05 -12.16
N LYS A 19 -15.73 7.90 -13.48
CA LYS A 19 -16.51 8.73 -14.42
C LYS A 19 -18.00 8.62 -14.15
N ALA A 20 -18.53 7.42 -13.95
CA ALA A 20 -19.93 7.21 -13.61
C ALA A 20 -20.33 7.92 -12.31
N HIS A 21 -19.48 7.88 -11.29
CA HIS A 21 -19.68 8.57 -10.02
C HIS A 21 -19.66 10.11 -10.19
N LEU A 22 -18.72 10.62 -10.98
CA LEU A 22 -18.56 12.05 -11.29
C LEU A 22 -19.58 12.58 -12.31
N ARG A 23 -20.34 11.70 -12.99
CA ARG A 23 -21.24 12.04 -14.11
C ARG A 23 -20.51 12.72 -15.26
N VAL A 24 -19.31 12.24 -15.58
CA VAL A 24 -18.47 12.73 -16.68
C VAL A 24 -18.47 11.71 -17.81
N ASP A 25 -18.98 12.09 -18.98
CA ASP A 25 -19.06 11.18 -20.14
C ASP A 25 -17.97 11.46 -21.18
N VAL A 26 -17.41 12.68 -21.18
CA VAL A 26 -16.38 13.10 -22.15
C VAL A 26 -14.99 12.60 -21.78
N PRO A 27 -14.09 12.35 -22.75
CA PRO A 27 -12.75 11.81 -22.48
C PRO A 27 -11.73 12.88 -22.07
N ASP A 28 -12.07 14.16 -22.15
CA ASP A 28 -11.11 15.27 -21.97
C ASP A 28 -10.44 15.26 -20.58
N ASP A 29 -11.16 14.80 -19.56
CA ASP A 29 -10.66 14.72 -18.18
C ASP A 29 -10.10 13.33 -17.80
N ASP A 30 -10.02 12.36 -18.72
CA ASP A 30 -9.63 10.97 -18.39
C ASP A 30 -8.26 10.89 -17.74
N ALA A 31 -7.28 11.63 -18.23
CA ALA A 31 -5.94 11.66 -17.64
C ALA A 31 -5.95 12.26 -16.23
N LEU A 32 -6.71 13.31 -16.00
CA LEU A 32 -6.87 13.95 -14.70
C LEU A 32 -7.55 12.99 -13.71
N ILE A 33 -8.67 12.37 -14.13
CA ILE A 33 -9.41 11.43 -13.28
C ILE A 33 -8.53 10.23 -12.92
N THR A 34 -7.73 9.72 -13.85
CA THR A 34 -6.76 8.63 -13.58
C THR A 34 -5.74 9.03 -12.52
N ALA A 35 -5.19 10.22 -12.60
CA ALA A 35 -4.27 10.74 -11.59
C ALA A 35 -4.94 10.91 -10.21
N ILE A 36 -6.18 11.38 -10.18
CA ILE A 36 -6.99 11.51 -8.96
C ILE A 36 -7.29 10.14 -8.33
N ILE A 37 -7.57 9.10 -9.13
CA ILE A 37 -7.79 7.72 -8.64
C ILE A 37 -6.55 7.24 -7.88
N SER A 38 -5.36 7.38 -8.45
CA SER A 38 -4.10 7.00 -7.80
C SER A 38 -3.85 7.80 -6.53
N ALA A 39 -4.08 9.11 -6.53
CA ALA A 39 -3.91 9.97 -5.35
C ALA A 39 -4.91 9.63 -4.23
N ALA A 40 -6.16 9.33 -4.58
CA ALA A 40 -7.18 8.92 -3.63
C ALA A 40 -6.82 7.58 -2.97
N ARG A 41 -6.34 6.59 -3.76
CA ARG A 41 -5.84 5.31 -3.26
C ARG A 41 -4.66 5.52 -2.31
N ASP A 42 -3.63 6.25 -2.72
CA ASP A 42 -2.45 6.49 -1.88
C ASP A 42 -2.83 7.13 -0.54
N SER A 43 -3.73 8.10 -0.56
CA SER A 43 -4.22 8.73 0.66
C SER A 43 -5.03 7.77 1.56
N ALA A 44 -5.82 6.86 0.98
CA ALA A 44 -6.55 5.85 1.74
C ALA A 44 -5.61 4.79 2.33
N GLU A 45 -4.59 4.38 1.58
CA GLU A 45 -3.54 3.46 2.05
C GLU A 45 -2.75 4.04 3.21
N MET A 46 -2.37 5.32 3.12
CA MET A 46 -1.71 6.05 4.22
C MET A 46 -2.60 6.14 5.46
N TYR A 47 -3.90 6.44 5.29
CA TYR A 47 -4.83 6.52 6.40
C TYR A 47 -5.05 5.18 7.10
N CYS A 48 -5.15 4.10 6.33
CA CYS A 48 -5.41 2.75 6.83
C CYS A 48 -4.14 2.01 7.27
N ASN A 49 -2.94 2.51 6.96
CA ASN A 49 -1.66 1.81 7.13
C ASN A 49 -1.64 0.43 6.46
N ARG A 50 -2.31 0.30 5.31
CA ARG A 50 -2.32 -0.95 4.54
C ARG A 50 -2.54 -0.69 3.05
N PRO A 51 -1.90 -1.47 2.16
CA PRO A 51 -2.13 -1.35 0.72
C PRO A 51 -3.52 -1.91 0.33
N TRP A 52 -4.23 -1.16 -0.52
CA TRP A 52 -5.52 -1.54 -1.09
C TRP A 52 -5.41 -2.07 -2.51
N ALA A 53 -4.28 -1.86 -3.16
CA ALA A 53 -4.00 -2.40 -4.48
C ALA A 53 -2.76 -3.29 -4.43
N ALA A 54 -2.76 -4.37 -5.21
CA ALA A 54 -1.63 -5.29 -5.26
C ALA A 54 -0.41 -4.62 -5.88
N ALA A 55 0.66 -4.49 -5.12
CA ALA A 55 1.91 -3.88 -5.54
C ALA A 55 3.12 -4.57 -4.88
N SER A 56 4.31 -4.29 -5.41
CA SER A 56 5.56 -4.79 -4.85
C SER A 56 6.19 -3.75 -3.92
N PHE A 57 6.73 -4.23 -2.81
CA PHE A 57 7.33 -3.41 -1.77
C PHE A 57 8.68 -3.98 -1.36
N VAL A 58 9.49 -3.11 -0.75
CA VAL A 58 10.69 -3.50 -0.02
C VAL A 58 10.67 -2.88 1.36
N GLU A 59 10.93 -3.68 2.36
CA GLU A 59 11.12 -3.22 3.74
C GLU A 59 12.57 -3.43 4.15
N THR A 60 13.15 -2.39 4.77
CA THR A 60 14.57 -2.39 5.17
C THR A 60 14.70 -2.47 6.67
N PHE A 61 15.63 -3.31 7.12
CA PHE A 61 16.01 -3.50 8.51
C PHE A 61 17.53 -3.29 8.66
N ASP A 62 17.97 -2.81 9.81
CA ASP A 62 19.38 -2.52 10.05
C ASP A 62 20.21 -3.81 10.14
N SER A 63 19.67 -4.83 10.82
CA SER A 63 20.34 -6.12 10.99
C SER A 63 19.34 -7.26 11.14
N LEU A 64 19.81 -8.46 10.87
CA LEU A 64 19.10 -9.71 11.13
C LEU A 64 20.08 -10.71 11.71
N VAL A 65 19.69 -11.37 12.80
CA VAL A 65 20.38 -12.52 13.38
C VAL A 65 19.32 -13.58 13.69
N GLY A 66 19.36 -14.70 12.98
CA GLY A 66 18.41 -15.79 13.15
C GLY A 66 17.65 -16.14 11.88
N THR A 67 16.48 -16.70 12.07
CA THR A 67 15.62 -17.21 10.98
C THR A 67 14.34 -16.39 10.78
N GLU A 68 14.01 -15.48 11.70
CA GLU A 68 12.71 -14.81 11.73
C GLU A 68 12.84 -13.32 11.49
N ILE A 69 11.96 -12.78 10.65
CA ILE A 69 11.85 -11.36 10.32
C ILE A 69 10.38 -10.95 10.47
N GLN A 70 10.10 -10.05 11.40
CA GLN A 70 8.77 -9.48 11.55
C GLN A 70 8.62 -8.28 10.64
N LEU A 71 7.75 -8.41 9.61
CA LEU A 71 7.36 -7.27 8.76
C LEU A 71 6.43 -6.33 9.53
N THR A 72 6.61 -5.04 9.32
CA THR A 72 5.68 -4.01 9.84
C THR A 72 4.50 -3.79 8.88
N ALA A 73 4.66 -4.20 7.63
CA ALA A 73 3.60 -4.13 6.62
C ALA A 73 2.47 -5.11 6.92
N THR A 74 1.26 -4.71 6.59
CA THR A 74 0.05 -5.55 6.69
C THR A 74 -0.46 -5.94 5.31
N GLY A 75 -1.20 -7.06 5.24
CA GLY A 75 -1.75 -7.54 3.97
C GLY A 75 -0.68 -8.07 3.01
N VAL A 76 0.44 -8.55 3.55
CA VAL A 76 1.49 -9.22 2.78
C VAL A 76 0.95 -10.53 2.21
N THR A 77 1.13 -10.75 0.92
CA THR A 77 0.61 -11.92 0.21
C THR A 77 1.71 -12.91 -0.17
N ALA A 78 2.91 -12.43 -0.44
CA ALA A 78 4.06 -13.26 -0.77
C ALA A 78 5.36 -12.53 -0.52
N VAL A 79 6.41 -13.26 -0.14
CA VAL A 79 7.79 -12.76 -0.06
C VAL A 79 8.58 -13.38 -1.20
N SER A 80 9.26 -12.55 -1.99
CA SER A 80 10.01 -13.00 -3.17
C SER A 80 11.47 -13.28 -2.88
N LYS A 81 12.12 -12.44 -2.07
CA LYS A 81 13.54 -12.59 -1.69
C LYS A 81 13.89 -11.77 -0.46
N VAL A 82 14.99 -12.18 0.18
CA VAL A 82 15.66 -11.42 1.25
C VAL A 82 17.09 -11.18 0.84
N GLU A 83 17.53 -9.93 0.84
CA GLU A 83 18.91 -9.52 0.59
C GLU A 83 19.54 -8.97 1.86
N TYR A 84 20.83 -9.21 2.07
CA TYR A 84 21.57 -8.69 3.22
C TYR A 84 23.07 -8.63 2.92
N LEU A 85 23.81 -7.88 3.73
CA LEU A 85 25.28 -7.89 3.73
C LEU A 85 25.75 -8.81 4.86
N ASP A 86 26.61 -9.77 4.53
CA ASP A 86 27.21 -10.65 5.52
C ASP A 86 28.33 -9.94 6.35
N ALA A 87 28.95 -10.66 7.26
CA ALA A 87 30.00 -10.12 8.13
C ALA A 87 31.24 -9.62 7.36
N ALA A 88 31.47 -10.12 6.15
CA ALA A 88 32.54 -9.67 5.26
C ALA A 88 32.12 -8.46 4.39
N GLY A 89 30.86 -8.02 4.49
CA GLY A 89 30.28 -6.95 3.66
C GLY A 89 29.88 -7.40 2.27
N ALA A 90 29.88 -8.70 1.98
CA ALA A 90 29.41 -9.23 0.71
C ALA A 90 27.89 -9.32 0.66
N ALA A 91 27.31 -8.98 -0.51
CA ALA A 91 25.86 -9.06 -0.73
C ALA A 91 25.43 -10.53 -0.89
N GLN A 92 24.48 -10.94 -0.06
CA GLN A 92 23.85 -12.26 -0.09
C GLN A 92 22.38 -12.13 -0.44
N SER A 93 21.81 -13.17 -1.05
CA SER A 93 20.38 -13.20 -1.42
C SER A 93 19.79 -14.58 -1.14
N VAL A 94 18.68 -14.61 -0.40
CA VAL A 94 17.87 -15.80 -0.14
C VAL A 94 16.61 -15.70 -0.98
N THR A 95 16.38 -16.67 -1.87
CA THR A 95 15.21 -16.73 -2.76
C THR A 95 14.38 -17.99 -2.57
N THR A 96 14.87 -18.95 -1.78
CA THR A 96 14.21 -20.24 -1.50
C THR A 96 14.18 -20.50 0.00
N GLY A 97 13.26 -21.35 0.43
CA GLY A 97 13.12 -21.66 1.85
C GLY A 97 12.61 -20.49 2.69
N ILE A 98 11.81 -19.62 2.10
CA ILE A 98 11.15 -18.50 2.76
C ILE A 98 9.69 -18.90 2.99
N THR A 99 9.26 -18.83 4.25
CA THR A 99 7.87 -19.08 4.63
C THR A 99 7.27 -17.77 5.19
N LEU A 100 6.05 -17.47 4.81
CA LEU A 100 5.31 -16.30 5.26
C LEU A 100 4.08 -16.74 6.05
N ASP A 101 3.94 -16.27 7.27
CA ASP A 101 2.65 -16.21 7.95
C ASP A 101 1.95 -14.89 7.60
N ALA A 102 0.99 -14.98 6.69
CA ALA A 102 0.29 -13.80 6.17
C ALA A 102 -0.58 -13.08 7.21
N LEU A 103 -0.94 -13.75 8.32
CA LEU A 103 -1.73 -13.15 9.39
C LEU A 103 -0.88 -12.29 10.32
N SER A 104 0.26 -12.82 10.72
CA SER A 104 1.17 -12.11 11.63
C SER A 104 2.21 -11.24 10.90
N GLY A 105 2.41 -11.45 9.59
CA GLY A 105 3.49 -10.82 8.83
C GLY A 105 4.88 -11.37 9.18
N LEU A 106 4.93 -12.55 9.82
CA LEU A 106 6.20 -13.21 10.19
C LEU A 106 6.77 -13.94 8.97
N VAL A 107 7.99 -13.62 8.62
CA VAL A 107 8.79 -14.30 7.59
C VAL A 107 9.80 -15.19 8.27
N THR A 108 9.79 -16.48 7.93
CA THR A 108 10.73 -17.47 8.47
C THR A 108 11.61 -18.00 7.35
N LEU A 109 12.92 -17.98 7.56
CA LEU A 109 13.93 -18.51 6.65
C LEU A 109 14.31 -19.94 7.06
N ALA A 110 14.56 -20.82 6.09
CA ALA A 110 14.96 -22.21 6.34
C ALA A 110 16.32 -22.33 7.05
N SER A 111 17.17 -21.32 6.92
CA SER A 111 18.49 -21.28 7.55
C SER A 111 18.71 -19.95 8.25
N ALA A 112 19.40 -19.98 9.38
CA ALA A 112 19.76 -18.79 10.11
C ALA A 112 20.69 -17.89 9.28
N VAL A 113 20.39 -16.61 9.29
CA VAL A 113 21.14 -15.55 8.62
C VAL A 113 21.70 -14.61 9.67
N SER A 114 22.93 -14.16 9.47
CA SER A 114 23.52 -13.08 10.25
C SER A 114 24.04 -12.02 9.29
N GLY A 115 23.44 -10.83 9.30
CA GLY A 115 23.80 -9.79 8.37
C GLY A 115 23.24 -8.42 8.75
N THR A 116 23.66 -7.43 7.96
CA THR A 116 23.24 -6.03 8.09
C THR A 116 22.60 -5.55 6.79
N ARG A 117 21.93 -4.37 6.83
CA ARG A 117 21.24 -3.77 5.69
C ARG A 117 20.28 -4.74 5.00
N VAL A 118 19.46 -5.41 5.79
CA VAL A 118 18.53 -6.43 5.33
C VAL A 118 17.40 -5.77 4.54
N LYS A 119 17.09 -6.33 3.38
CA LYS A 119 15.98 -5.91 2.51
C LYS A 119 15.08 -7.10 2.26
N VAL A 120 13.82 -6.99 2.64
CA VAL A 120 12.80 -7.99 2.35
C VAL A 120 11.92 -7.48 1.23
N TYR A 121 11.85 -8.22 0.13
CA TYR A 121 11.03 -7.91 -1.04
C TYR A 121 9.76 -8.74 -0.99
N TYR A 122 8.61 -8.07 -1.03
CA TYR A 122 7.33 -8.73 -0.89
C TYR A 122 6.24 -8.07 -1.73
N SER A 123 5.18 -8.80 -1.96
CA SER A 123 3.93 -8.30 -2.54
C SER A 123 2.91 -8.12 -1.42
N ALA A 124 2.16 -7.05 -1.47
CA ALA A 124 1.08 -6.78 -0.53
C ALA A 124 -0.09 -6.09 -1.24
N GLY A 125 -1.26 -6.11 -0.61
CA GLY A 125 -2.50 -5.59 -1.16
C GLY A 125 -3.43 -6.68 -1.67
N SER A 126 -4.64 -6.30 -2.01
CA SER A 126 -5.70 -7.22 -2.44
C SER A 126 -6.23 -6.86 -3.82
N ALA A 127 -6.56 -7.88 -4.61
CA ALA A 127 -7.28 -7.71 -5.87
C ALA A 127 -8.75 -7.28 -5.65
N THR A 128 -9.29 -7.55 -4.46
CA THR A 128 -10.65 -7.19 -4.07
C THR A 128 -10.64 -6.26 -2.87
N VAL A 129 -11.33 -5.13 -3.01
CA VAL A 129 -11.44 -4.10 -1.99
C VAL A 129 -12.84 -4.15 -1.39
N PRO A 130 -13.01 -4.04 -0.05
CA PRO A 130 -14.33 -3.96 0.57
C PRO A 130 -15.17 -2.81 -0.02
N ALA A 131 -16.48 -3.03 -0.13
CA ALA A 131 -17.38 -2.03 -0.72
C ALA A 131 -17.32 -0.67 0.00
N SER A 132 -17.13 -0.66 1.31
CA SER A 132 -16.96 0.56 2.11
C SER A 132 -15.70 1.34 1.73
N ILE A 133 -14.58 0.65 1.49
CA ILE A 133 -13.35 1.29 1.02
C ILE A 133 -13.54 1.83 -0.40
N LYS A 134 -14.17 1.04 -1.28
CA LYS A 134 -14.49 1.49 -2.64
C LYS A 134 -15.34 2.75 -2.64
N GLN A 135 -16.39 2.79 -1.79
CA GLN A 135 -17.22 3.97 -1.63
C GLN A 135 -16.45 5.16 -1.06
N ALA A 136 -15.55 4.94 -0.09
CA ALA A 136 -14.70 5.99 0.45
C ALA A 136 -13.76 6.58 -0.62
N LEU A 137 -13.20 5.72 -1.48
CA LEU A 137 -12.37 6.16 -2.62
C LEU A 137 -13.17 7.00 -3.61
N LEU A 138 -14.40 6.58 -3.98
CA LEU A 138 -15.27 7.34 -4.87
C LEU A 138 -15.62 8.72 -4.31
N LEU A 139 -15.96 8.81 -3.02
CA LEU A 139 -16.19 10.09 -2.35
C LEU A 139 -14.96 10.98 -2.39
N LYS A 140 -13.78 10.41 -2.13
CA LYS A 140 -12.51 11.15 -2.17
C LYS A 140 -12.15 11.62 -3.58
N ILE A 141 -12.42 10.80 -4.60
CA ILE A 141 -12.25 11.16 -6.00
C ILE A 141 -13.17 12.35 -6.34
N GLY A 142 -14.43 12.33 -5.91
CA GLY A 142 -15.35 13.44 -6.06
C GLY A 142 -14.84 14.73 -5.43
N ASP A 143 -14.43 14.66 -4.16
CA ASP A 143 -13.87 15.80 -3.44
C ASP A 143 -12.64 16.39 -4.15
N MET A 144 -11.72 15.56 -4.65
CA MET A 144 -10.53 16.01 -5.36
C MET A 144 -10.83 16.58 -6.76
N TYR A 145 -11.85 16.03 -7.44
CA TYR A 145 -12.25 16.49 -8.77
C TYR A 145 -12.96 17.85 -8.71
N GLU A 146 -13.82 18.08 -7.72
CA GLU A 146 -14.52 19.33 -7.50
C GLU A 146 -13.60 20.46 -7.00
N ASN A 147 -12.62 20.10 -6.14
CA ASN A 147 -11.72 21.06 -5.49
C ASN A 147 -10.33 21.07 -6.13
N ARG A 148 -10.28 21.41 -7.43
CA ARG A 148 -9.02 21.47 -8.21
C ARG A 148 -8.09 22.63 -7.79
N ALA A 149 -8.63 23.68 -7.17
CA ALA A 149 -7.85 24.84 -6.71
C ALA A 149 -7.61 24.77 -5.21
N ALA A 150 -6.35 24.89 -4.80
CA ALA A 150 -5.93 24.86 -3.41
C ALA A 150 -6.42 26.08 -2.57
N GLN A 151 -7.04 27.08 -3.21
CA GLN A 151 -7.55 28.31 -2.58
C GLN A 151 -9.07 28.33 -2.60
N GLN A 152 -9.69 27.61 -1.66
CA GLN A 152 -11.06 27.90 -1.28
C GLN A 152 -11.08 28.58 0.09
N TRP A 153 -11.79 29.70 0.16
CA TRP A 153 -11.97 30.48 1.40
C TRP A 153 -12.82 29.75 2.47
N GLN A 154 -13.44 28.62 2.11
CA GLN A 154 -14.11 27.75 3.06
C GLN A 154 -13.11 26.76 3.62
N ALA A 155 -13.02 26.69 4.95
CA ALA A 155 -12.26 25.63 5.63
C ALA A 155 -12.62 24.29 5.01
N LEU A 156 -11.62 23.57 4.50
CA LEU A 156 -11.78 22.21 4.01
C LEU A 156 -12.33 21.37 5.16
N TYR A 157 -13.65 21.20 5.19
CA TYR A 157 -14.27 20.22 6.06
C TYR A 157 -13.75 18.86 5.63
N VAL A 158 -12.96 18.22 6.50
CA VAL A 158 -12.58 16.81 6.33
C VAL A 158 -13.88 16.04 6.16
N ASN A 159 -14.05 15.39 5.01
CA ASN A 159 -15.23 14.59 4.74
C ASN A 159 -15.27 13.42 5.75
N GLN A 160 -16.04 13.61 6.84
CA GLN A 160 -16.13 12.65 7.92
C GLN A 160 -16.67 11.29 7.45
N ALA A 161 -17.49 11.29 6.38
CA ALA A 161 -18.02 10.06 5.79
C ALA A 161 -16.89 9.19 5.25
N THR A 162 -15.92 9.77 4.55
CA THR A 162 -14.75 9.06 4.03
C THR A 162 -13.93 8.42 5.17
N SER A 163 -13.64 9.21 6.21
CA SER A 163 -12.90 8.72 7.38
C SER A 163 -13.65 7.62 8.13
N SER A 164 -14.98 7.77 8.31
CA SER A 164 -15.81 6.78 9.01
C SER A 164 -15.87 5.44 8.25
N LEU A 165 -15.91 5.46 6.92
CA LEU A 165 -15.89 4.26 6.09
C LEU A 165 -14.56 3.52 6.14
N MET A 166 -13.45 4.26 6.29
CA MET A 166 -12.10 3.70 6.33
C MET A 166 -11.64 3.28 7.73
N TYR A 167 -12.18 3.92 8.78
CA TYR A 167 -11.74 3.72 10.16
C TYR A 167 -11.71 2.25 10.63
N PRO A 168 -12.72 1.39 10.33
CA PRO A 168 -12.71 -0.02 10.74
C PRO A 168 -11.57 -0.84 10.14
N TYR A 169 -10.95 -0.35 9.07
CA TYR A 169 -9.88 -1.04 8.34
C TYR A 169 -8.49 -0.49 8.66
N ARG A 170 -8.43 0.52 9.52
CA ARG A 170 -7.17 1.13 9.94
C ARG A 170 -6.40 0.16 10.82
N VAL A 171 -5.18 -0.14 10.41
CA VAL A 171 -4.25 -0.90 11.24
C VAL A 171 -3.47 0.07 12.10
N GLY A 172 -3.57 -0.08 13.43
CA GLY A 172 -2.75 0.65 14.36
C GLY A 172 -1.27 0.28 14.13
N LEU A 173 -0.40 1.27 14.02
CA LEU A 173 1.02 1.02 14.22
C LEU A 173 1.12 0.64 15.70
N GLY A 174 1.39 -0.64 15.98
CA GLY A 174 1.62 -1.09 17.35
C GLY A 174 2.71 -0.22 17.98
N VAL A 175 2.34 0.48 19.05
CA VAL A 175 3.26 1.22 19.90
C VAL A 175 3.79 0.25 20.93
#